data_659f6aa9a2db87152c6e99fd2b0af2fc
#
_entry.id   659f6aa9a2db87152c6e99fd2b0af2fc
#
_cell.length_a   1.000
_cell.length_b   1.000
_cell.length_c   1.000
_cell.angle_alpha   90.00
_cell.angle_beta   90.00
_cell.angle_gamma   90.00
#
_symmetry.space_group_name_H-M   'P 1'
#
loop_
_entity.id
_entity.type
_entity.pdbx_description
1 polymer ?
#
loop_
_entity_poly.entity_id
_entity_poly.type
_entity_poly.pdbx_seq_one_letter_code
_entity_poly.pdbx_strand_id
1 'polypeptide(L)'
;MKRKRVCALFTIVAALTMTSSVIRSSESFSPCVYSGLWGVSGEKWDERGRLPDFSYAGYHAGELDIPRPKAKWDLKRDFHAVGDGHADDTSALVTALRTVRNEVLFIPKGVYVISKRIDLNDGNVIIRGAGSNETTLLFPNSLQDLFGNSARGSEQSQWAFRPGLINVSGQDPINEQTRLARVASPASRGSKSLELSNPISIKKGEWIRLVESDPPKDHSNTGSLIKHLYGDLMPSGTDLLGTPSVVRFLSRVKKVSGKAIELERSLPYDVRLEWTPEIHRFTPSVTEIGIEHLSIHFPWSPYPGHFKEKGYNAIFMQNVSQCWIDDVEIQNSDFGIDLNATNFCTVRHVTLTTSESRAVGEGGRDGNGHHGIDISHGTENLVTNFDVQTKFVHDISVEWYALHSVFKNGRGVDLNMDHHREANYSSLFSSLDCGACSRPFNSGGSGNRGAHSGAYSTFWNVRGSLPIQLPSADFGPLLNFVGLDLKEGQKNSTYQWLIDTSGSGAAVCPIDLQDAMKTRRFSLRGR
;
A
#
# COMPACT_ATOMS: atom_id res chain seq x y z
N MET A 1 90.93 28.34 -10.07
CA MET A 1 90.52 27.25 -9.16
C MET A 1 89.31 27.75 -8.35
N LYS A 2 88.10 27.40 -8.73
CA LYS A 2 86.89 27.80 -8.05
C LYS A 2 86.12 26.51 -7.68
N ARG A 3 85.95 26.25 -6.38
CA ARG A 3 85.17 25.15 -5.81
C ARG A 3 83.65 25.50 -5.92
N LYS A 4 82.93 24.65 -6.59
CA LYS A 4 81.44 24.71 -6.57
C LYS A 4 80.94 23.96 -5.35
N ARG A 5 80.12 24.64 -4.50
CA ARG A 5 79.36 24.03 -3.41
C ARG A 5 78.01 23.55 -4.01
N VAL A 6 77.72 22.28 -3.82
CA VAL A 6 76.44 21.70 -4.10
C VAL A 6 75.55 21.85 -2.83
N CYS A 7 74.42 22.55 -2.95
CA CYS A 7 73.42 22.63 -1.92
C CYS A 7 72.43 21.49 -2.12
N ALA A 8 72.32 20.58 -1.14
CA ALA A 8 71.27 19.56 -1.15
C ALA A 8 70.03 20.14 -0.44
N LEU A 9 68.92 20.16 -1.20
CA LEU A 9 67.59 20.54 -0.67
C LEU A 9 66.98 19.31 -0.04
N PHE A 10 66.77 19.31 1.28
CA PHE A 10 65.95 18.32 1.96
C PHE A 10 64.50 18.79 1.91
N THR A 11 63.66 18.05 1.17
CA THR A 11 62.19 18.23 1.19
C THR A 11 61.61 17.43 2.35
N ILE A 12 61.15 18.11 3.39
CA ILE A 12 60.40 17.48 4.47
C ILE A 12 58.96 17.36 4.01
N VAL A 13 58.51 16.12 3.77
CA VAL A 13 57.07 15.80 3.57
C VAL A 13 56.46 15.64 4.96
N ALA A 14 55.69 16.65 5.38
CA ALA A 14 54.83 16.55 6.57
C ALA A 14 53.56 15.77 6.20
N ALA A 15 53.45 14.55 6.70
CA ALA A 15 52.21 13.79 6.60
C ALA A 15 51.23 14.35 7.63
N LEU A 16 50.21 15.10 7.18
CA LEU A 16 49.06 15.45 8.00
C LEU A 16 48.16 14.21 8.09
N THR A 17 48.18 13.53 9.22
CA THR A 17 47.12 12.58 9.62
C THR A 17 45.92 13.37 10.05
N MET A 18 44.91 13.49 9.17
CA MET A 18 43.57 13.92 9.55
C MET A 18 42.92 12.81 10.37
N THR A 19 42.92 12.93 11.68
CA THR A 19 42.01 12.18 12.51
C THR A 19 40.63 12.80 12.38
N SER A 20 39.77 12.18 11.56
CA SER A 20 38.35 12.48 11.56
C SER A 20 37.75 12.04 12.89
N SER A 21 37.65 12.97 13.83
CA SER A 21 36.79 12.81 14.99
C SER A 21 35.35 12.78 14.52
N VAL A 22 34.79 11.57 14.40
CA VAL A 22 33.35 11.38 14.29
C VAL A 22 32.75 11.89 15.60
N ILE A 23 32.33 13.15 15.59
CA ILE A 23 31.44 13.67 16.62
C ILE A 23 30.11 12.93 16.40
N ARG A 24 29.93 11.80 17.09
CA ARG A 24 28.58 11.29 17.35
C ARG A 24 27.92 12.35 18.22
N SER A 25 27.09 13.20 17.63
CA SER A 25 26.09 13.93 18.35
C SER A 25 25.30 12.88 19.15
N SER A 26 25.42 12.87 20.43
CA SER A 26 24.47 12.18 21.30
C SER A 26 23.15 12.90 21.09
N GLU A 27 22.34 12.42 20.14
CA GLU A 27 20.93 12.74 20.12
C GLU A 27 20.41 12.33 21.50
N SER A 28 20.09 13.32 22.31
CA SER A 28 19.39 13.11 23.56
C SER A 28 18.05 12.48 23.16
N PHE A 29 17.93 11.17 23.34
CA PHE A 29 16.66 10.47 23.20
C PHE A 29 15.69 11.14 24.17
N SER A 30 14.79 11.96 23.64
CA SER A 30 13.63 12.38 24.42
C SER A 30 12.95 11.12 24.93
N PRO A 31 12.61 11.04 26.22
CA PRO A 31 12.04 9.83 26.78
C PRO A 31 10.79 9.46 25.99
N CYS A 32 10.72 8.19 25.56
CA CYS A 32 9.55 7.64 24.87
C CYS A 32 8.28 7.83 25.71
N VAL A 33 7.25 8.34 25.09
CA VAL A 33 5.90 8.35 25.64
C VAL A 33 5.18 7.10 25.14
N TYR A 34 4.39 6.45 25.99
CA TYR A 34 3.69 5.20 25.65
C TYR A 34 2.21 5.42 25.56
N SER A 35 1.60 4.93 24.46
CA SER A 35 0.15 4.99 24.27
C SER A 35 -0.59 4.06 25.23
N GLY A 36 -1.76 4.52 25.68
CA GLY A 36 -2.73 3.70 26.39
C GLY A 36 -3.28 2.51 25.60
N LEU A 37 -3.18 2.55 24.26
CA LEU A 37 -3.62 1.47 23.38
C LEU A 37 -2.62 0.30 23.29
N TRP A 38 -1.34 0.56 23.50
CA TRP A 38 -0.28 -0.45 23.34
C TRP A 38 0.47 -0.76 24.64
N GLY A 39 0.86 0.24 25.42
CA GLY A 39 1.77 0.11 26.55
C GLY A 39 3.23 0.07 26.13
N VAL A 40 4.09 -0.53 26.93
CA VAL A 40 5.54 -0.61 26.68
C VAL A 40 5.87 -1.73 25.69
N SER A 41 5.24 -2.89 25.82
CA SER A 41 5.53 -4.11 25.04
C SER A 41 4.26 -4.78 24.48
N GLY A 42 3.17 -4.05 24.39
CA GLY A 42 1.88 -4.55 23.94
C GLY A 42 1.03 -5.17 25.06
N GLU A 43 1.36 -4.93 26.31
CA GLU A 43 0.62 -5.47 27.46
C GLU A 43 -0.77 -4.85 27.65
N LYS A 44 -1.01 -3.67 27.05
CA LYS A 44 -2.32 -3.01 27.04
C LYS A 44 -3.14 -3.32 25.81
N TRP A 45 -2.52 -3.93 24.79
CA TRP A 45 -3.24 -4.24 23.56
C TRP A 45 -4.20 -5.42 23.75
N ASP A 46 -5.46 -5.20 23.38
CA ASP A 46 -6.52 -6.20 23.34
C ASP A 46 -6.99 -6.37 21.88
N GLU A 47 -6.96 -7.59 21.35
CA GLU A 47 -7.42 -7.93 20.00
C GLU A 47 -8.90 -7.56 19.77
N ARG A 48 -9.72 -7.44 20.83
CA ARG A 48 -11.12 -7.00 20.81
C ARG A 48 -11.26 -5.49 20.99
N GLY A 49 -10.17 -4.83 21.34
CA GLY A 49 -10.12 -3.40 21.61
C GLY A 49 -10.16 -2.54 20.34
N ARG A 50 -9.89 -1.24 20.52
CA ARG A 50 -9.93 -0.26 19.42
C ARG A 50 -8.78 -0.37 18.43
N LEU A 51 -7.62 -0.90 18.84
CA LEU A 51 -6.43 -0.98 18.01
C LEU A 51 -6.42 -2.30 17.25
N PRO A 52 -6.59 -2.29 15.91
CA PRO A 52 -6.56 -3.50 15.10
C PRO A 52 -5.20 -4.20 15.10
N ASP A 53 -5.17 -5.46 14.65
CA ASP A 53 -3.94 -6.22 14.45
C ASP A 53 -3.38 -6.00 13.04
N PHE A 54 -2.34 -5.19 12.95
CA PHE A 54 -1.65 -4.89 11.69
C PHE A 54 -0.46 -5.82 11.41
N SER A 55 -0.22 -6.82 12.25
CA SER A 55 0.98 -7.65 12.19
C SER A 55 1.05 -8.57 10.96
N TYR A 56 -0.05 -8.73 10.24
CA TYR A 56 -0.13 -9.61 9.06
C TYR A 56 0.08 -8.87 7.74
N ALA A 57 0.23 -7.55 7.75
CA ALA A 57 0.42 -6.80 6.52
C ALA A 57 1.77 -7.10 5.85
N GLY A 58 1.73 -7.27 4.53
CA GLY A 58 2.89 -7.49 3.68
C GLY A 58 3.14 -8.93 3.25
N TYR A 59 4.16 -9.11 2.47
CA TYR A 59 4.55 -10.34 1.80
C TYR A 59 4.51 -11.55 2.75
N HIS A 60 3.79 -12.60 2.34
CA HIS A 60 3.51 -13.79 3.16
C HIS A 60 3.02 -13.47 4.58
N ALA A 61 2.09 -12.52 4.72
CA ALA A 61 1.60 -12.06 6.02
C ALA A 61 2.71 -11.49 6.93
N GLY A 62 3.72 -10.88 6.32
CA GLY A 62 4.89 -10.33 7.02
C GLY A 62 5.81 -11.39 7.64
N GLU A 63 5.70 -12.65 7.26
CA GLU A 63 6.44 -13.76 7.85
C GLU A 63 7.72 -14.10 7.11
N LEU A 64 7.80 -13.79 5.84
CA LEU A 64 8.97 -14.03 4.99
C LEU A 64 9.55 -12.72 4.49
N ASP A 65 10.85 -12.71 4.32
CA ASP A 65 11.51 -11.66 3.57
C ASP A 65 11.26 -11.81 2.07
N ILE A 66 11.27 -10.71 1.33
CA ILE A 66 11.20 -10.72 -0.13
C ILE A 66 12.39 -11.53 -0.66
N PRO A 67 12.16 -12.53 -1.53
CA PRO A 67 13.21 -13.44 -1.98
C PRO A 67 14.21 -12.73 -2.90
N ARG A 68 15.50 -13.14 -2.82
CA ARG A 68 16.58 -12.58 -3.64
C ARG A 68 17.31 -13.68 -4.43
N PRO A 69 16.61 -14.45 -5.27
CA PRO A 69 17.26 -15.47 -6.09
C PRO A 69 18.21 -14.85 -7.11
N LYS A 70 19.21 -15.61 -7.55
CA LYS A 70 20.11 -15.18 -8.62
C LYS A 70 19.37 -15.11 -9.94
N ALA A 71 19.69 -14.11 -10.75
CA ALA A 71 19.18 -14.01 -12.10
C ALA A 71 19.77 -15.11 -12.99
N LYS A 72 18.90 -15.75 -13.76
CA LYS A 72 19.29 -16.76 -14.77
C LYS A 72 19.23 -16.17 -16.18
N TRP A 73 18.26 -15.34 -16.43
CA TRP A 73 17.99 -14.73 -17.72
C TRP A 73 18.42 -13.27 -17.73
N ASP A 74 18.96 -12.81 -18.86
CA ASP A 74 19.42 -11.45 -19.08
C ASP A 74 18.78 -10.90 -20.36
N LEU A 75 18.14 -9.75 -20.26
CA LEU A 75 17.33 -9.20 -21.34
C LEU A 75 18.18 -8.83 -22.58
N LYS A 76 19.43 -8.38 -22.39
CA LYS A 76 20.34 -8.09 -23.51
C LYS A 76 20.95 -9.36 -24.08
N ARG A 77 21.52 -10.19 -23.22
CA ARG A 77 22.26 -11.40 -23.65
C ARG A 77 21.35 -12.43 -24.31
N ASP A 78 20.18 -12.71 -23.71
CA ASP A 78 19.35 -13.84 -24.09
C ASP A 78 18.19 -13.45 -25.02
N PHE A 79 17.78 -12.18 -24.99
CA PHE A 79 16.63 -11.68 -25.76
C PHE A 79 16.97 -10.50 -26.67
N HIS A 80 18.25 -10.12 -26.77
CA HIS A 80 18.78 -9.15 -27.71
C HIS A 80 18.22 -7.72 -27.57
N ALA A 81 17.79 -7.32 -26.38
CA ALA A 81 17.44 -5.93 -26.12
C ALA A 81 18.66 -5.02 -26.24
N VAL A 82 18.45 -3.79 -26.71
CA VAL A 82 19.51 -2.80 -26.91
C VAL A 82 19.71 -1.95 -25.67
N GLY A 83 18.65 -1.34 -25.15
CA GLY A 83 18.68 -0.49 -23.96
C GLY A 83 19.51 0.78 -24.14
N ASP A 84 19.42 1.43 -25.31
CA ASP A 84 20.14 2.66 -25.67
C ASP A 84 19.26 3.93 -25.60
N GLY A 85 17.98 3.78 -25.24
CA GLY A 85 17.01 4.87 -25.18
C GLY A 85 16.39 5.25 -26.53
N HIS A 86 16.70 4.54 -27.61
CA HIS A 86 16.22 4.82 -28.97
C HIS A 86 15.55 3.63 -29.63
N ALA A 87 16.18 2.46 -29.53
CA ALA A 87 15.63 1.21 -30.08
C ALA A 87 14.39 0.77 -29.27
N ASP A 88 13.36 0.29 -29.98
CA ASP A 88 12.16 -0.28 -29.33
C ASP A 88 12.46 -1.70 -28.82
N ASP A 89 12.63 -1.85 -27.54
CA ASP A 89 12.94 -3.10 -26.84
C ASP A 89 11.68 -3.91 -26.45
N THR A 90 10.48 -3.45 -26.81
CA THR A 90 9.21 -4.08 -26.45
C THR A 90 9.17 -5.56 -26.82
N SER A 91 9.61 -5.90 -28.03
CA SER A 91 9.58 -7.28 -28.54
C SER A 91 10.49 -8.20 -27.70
N ALA A 92 11.66 -7.72 -27.33
CA ALA A 92 12.62 -8.44 -26.48
C ALA A 92 12.02 -8.70 -25.09
N LEU A 93 11.46 -7.66 -24.46
CA LEU A 93 10.86 -7.76 -23.12
C LEU A 93 9.64 -8.70 -23.14
N VAL A 94 8.73 -8.56 -24.09
CA VAL A 94 7.55 -9.42 -24.20
C VAL A 94 7.93 -10.89 -24.43
N THR A 95 8.93 -11.15 -25.25
CA THR A 95 9.45 -12.51 -25.49
C THR A 95 10.07 -13.08 -24.23
N ALA A 96 10.87 -12.29 -23.50
CA ALA A 96 11.46 -12.69 -22.24
C ALA A 96 10.37 -13.05 -21.21
N LEU A 97 9.37 -12.20 -21.04
CA LEU A 97 8.29 -12.42 -20.08
C LEU A 97 7.38 -13.62 -20.43
N ARG A 98 7.31 -14.04 -21.68
CA ARG A 98 6.64 -15.29 -22.10
C ARG A 98 7.51 -16.52 -21.87
N THR A 99 8.82 -16.38 -21.85
CA THR A 99 9.78 -17.48 -21.73
C THR A 99 10.15 -17.77 -20.29
N VAL A 100 10.40 -16.71 -19.52
CA VAL A 100 10.86 -16.81 -18.12
C VAL A 100 9.69 -17.27 -17.24
N ARG A 101 9.90 -18.38 -16.54
CA ARG A 101 8.92 -18.97 -15.59
C ARG A 101 9.63 -19.39 -14.31
N ASN A 102 9.09 -19.00 -13.18
CA ASN A 102 9.64 -19.29 -11.84
C ASN A 102 11.09 -18.85 -11.66
N GLU A 103 11.50 -17.76 -12.33
CA GLU A 103 12.87 -17.34 -12.44
C GLU A 103 12.97 -15.80 -12.43
N VAL A 104 14.22 -15.29 -12.37
CA VAL A 104 14.51 -13.86 -12.46
C VAL A 104 14.90 -13.50 -13.88
N LEU A 105 14.21 -12.52 -14.47
CA LEU A 105 14.64 -11.78 -15.65
C LEU A 105 15.42 -10.56 -15.20
N PHE A 106 16.73 -10.56 -15.43
CA PHE A 106 17.58 -9.41 -15.19
C PHE A 106 17.56 -8.45 -16.39
N ILE A 107 17.31 -7.18 -16.11
CA ILE A 107 17.39 -6.10 -17.09
C ILE A 107 18.64 -5.29 -16.77
N PRO A 108 19.72 -5.44 -17.56
CA PRO A 108 20.98 -4.71 -17.33
C PRO A 108 20.79 -3.20 -17.39
N LYS A 109 21.80 -2.47 -16.94
CA LYS A 109 21.88 -1.01 -17.08
C LYS A 109 21.55 -0.56 -18.50
N GLY A 110 20.68 0.46 -18.61
CA GLY A 110 20.26 1.05 -19.88
C GLY A 110 18.91 1.71 -19.81
N VAL A 111 18.51 2.34 -20.91
CA VAL A 111 17.18 2.92 -21.12
C VAL A 111 16.48 2.11 -22.18
N TYR A 112 15.42 1.39 -21.81
CA TYR A 112 14.68 0.49 -22.69
C TYR A 112 13.36 1.14 -23.09
N VAL A 113 13.21 1.42 -24.39
CA VAL A 113 11.97 1.98 -24.92
C VAL A 113 10.93 0.87 -25.03
N ILE A 114 9.81 1.03 -24.34
CA ILE A 114 8.70 0.08 -24.30
C ILE A 114 7.46 0.75 -24.89
N SER A 115 7.18 0.48 -26.16
CA SER A 115 6.14 1.15 -26.93
C SER A 115 4.73 0.59 -26.72
N LYS A 116 4.56 -0.46 -25.89
CA LYS A 116 3.28 -1.14 -25.63
C LYS A 116 3.09 -1.40 -24.14
N ARG A 117 1.82 -1.65 -23.76
CA ARG A 117 1.50 -2.16 -22.42
C ARG A 117 2.07 -3.56 -22.22
N ILE A 118 2.57 -3.82 -21.03
CA ILE A 118 3.09 -5.11 -20.61
C ILE A 118 2.05 -5.77 -19.71
N ASP A 119 1.58 -6.95 -20.08
CA ASP A 119 0.62 -7.74 -19.31
C ASP A 119 1.30 -8.98 -18.71
N LEU A 120 1.17 -9.14 -17.38
CA LEU A 120 1.69 -10.26 -16.59
C LEU A 120 0.51 -10.98 -15.95
N ASN A 121 0.16 -12.15 -16.51
CA ASN A 121 -1.01 -12.92 -16.07
C ASN A 121 -0.61 -14.29 -15.49
N ASP A 122 0.67 -14.60 -15.46
CA ASP A 122 1.25 -15.80 -14.88
C ASP A 122 2.15 -15.42 -13.69
N GLY A 123 2.09 -16.16 -12.60
CA GLY A 123 2.87 -15.90 -11.41
C GLY A 123 4.35 -16.32 -11.49
N ASN A 124 5.07 -16.08 -10.39
CA ASN A 124 6.45 -16.51 -10.16
C ASN A 124 7.49 -15.95 -11.14
N VAL A 125 7.37 -14.70 -11.52
CA VAL A 125 8.38 -14.00 -12.33
C VAL A 125 8.90 -12.78 -11.57
N ILE A 126 10.21 -12.62 -11.50
CA ILE A 126 10.85 -11.43 -10.93
C ILE A 126 11.50 -10.64 -12.06
N ILE A 127 11.02 -9.42 -12.29
CA ILE A 127 11.62 -8.44 -13.19
C ILE A 127 12.58 -7.60 -12.36
N ARG A 128 13.88 -7.77 -12.56
CA ARG A 128 14.91 -7.10 -11.78
C ARG A 128 15.84 -6.27 -12.65
N GLY A 129 15.86 -4.96 -12.45
CA GLY A 129 16.85 -4.05 -13.01
C GLY A 129 18.20 -4.12 -12.29
N ALA A 130 19.15 -3.32 -12.74
CA ALA A 130 20.45 -3.14 -12.10
C ALA A 130 20.40 -2.16 -10.91
N GLY A 131 19.34 -1.38 -10.80
CA GLY A 131 19.08 -0.36 -9.79
C GLY A 131 18.08 0.65 -10.34
N SER A 132 17.32 1.31 -9.48
CA SER A 132 16.34 2.34 -9.89
C SER A 132 16.99 3.55 -10.60
N ASN A 133 18.29 3.77 -10.38
CA ASN A 133 19.08 4.81 -11.04
C ASN A 133 19.91 4.29 -12.25
N GLU A 134 19.82 3.00 -12.60
CA GLU A 134 20.62 2.39 -13.64
C GLU A 134 19.81 1.76 -14.77
N THR A 135 18.64 1.23 -14.49
CA THR A 135 17.75 0.59 -15.46
C THR A 135 16.45 1.37 -15.57
N THR A 136 16.17 1.90 -16.75
CA THR A 136 14.95 2.66 -17.03
C THR A 136 14.09 1.94 -18.06
N LEU A 137 12.83 1.73 -17.75
CA LEU A 137 11.77 1.39 -18.71
C LEU A 137 11.09 2.70 -19.13
N LEU A 138 11.32 3.14 -20.37
CA LEU A 138 10.73 4.35 -20.92
C LEU A 138 9.48 3.99 -21.74
N PHE A 139 8.33 4.43 -21.28
CA PHE A 139 7.05 4.28 -21.98
C PHE A 139 6.70 5.58 -22.72
N PRO A 140 6.94 5.68 -24.03
CA PRO A 140 6.67 6.90 -24.78
C PRO A 140 5.19 7.17 -25.02
N ASN A 141 4.37 6.12 -25.01
CA ASN A 141 2.96 6.17 -25.32
C ASN A 141 2.09 6.03 -24.06
N SER A 142 1.08 6.87 -23.91
CA SER A 142 0.04 6.72 -22.90
C SER A 142 -0.96 5.61 -23.28
N LEU A 143 -1.82 5.20 -22.36
CA LEU A 143 -2.91 4.27 -22.68
C LEU A 143 -3.88 4.86 -23.73
N GLN A 144 -4.07 6.18 -23.72
CA GLN A 144 -4.86 6.88 -24.74
C GLN A 144 -4.21 6.79 -26.12
N ASP A 145 -2.88 6.90 -26.22
CA ASP A 145 -2.17 6.79 -27.49
C ASP A 145 -2.24 5.35 -28.03
N LEU A 146 -2.22 4.36 -27.15
CA LEU A 146 -2.26 2.93 -27.53
C LEU A 146 -3.65 2.42 -27.90
N PHE A 147 -4.69 2.89 -27.21
CA PHE A 147 -6.03 2.28 -27.27
C PHE A 147 -7.15 3.28 -27.59
N GLY A 148 -6.81 4.55 -27.81
CA GLY A 148 -7.79 5.62 -27.96
C GLY A 148 -8.46 5.98 -26.63
N ASN A 149 -9.40 6.90 -26.67
CA ASN A 149 -10.20 7.31 -25.52
C ASN A 149 -11.68 7.26 -25.88
N SER A 150 -12.38 6.24 -25.37
CA SER A 150 -13.83 6.26 -25.36
C SER A 150 -14.26 6.96 -24.07
N ALA A 151 -14.59 8.25 -24.16
CA ALA A 151 -15.02 9.02 -23.02
C ALA A 151 -16.23 8.36 -22.32
N ARG A 152 -16.13 8.14 -21.01
CA ARG A 152 -17.29 7.81 -20.18
C ARG A 152 -18.09 9.09 -19.96
N GLY A 153 -19.08 9.34 -20.84
CA GLY A 153 -19.75 10.64 -20.85
C GLY A 153 -18.88 11.71 -21.51
N SER A 154 -19.35 12.92 -21.63
CA SER A 154 -18.77 13.95 -22.53
C SER A 154 -17.38 14.48 -22.15
N GLU A 155 -16.80 14.17 -20.98
CA GLU A 155 -15.57 14.85 -20.55
C GLU A 155 -14.57 14.02 -19.75
N GLN A 156 -14.87 12.78 -19.32
CA GLN A 156 -13.96 12.00 -18.47
C GLN A 156 -13.15 10.98 -19.26
N SER A 157 -11.84 10.95 -19.01
CA SER A 157 -10.98 9.92 -19.56
C SER A 157 -11.27 8.55 -18.94
N GLN A 158 -11.35 7.52 -19.78
CA GLN A 158 -11.43 6.14 -19.30
C GLN A 158 -10.12 5.69 -18.60
N TRP A 159 -9.03 6.41 -18.83
CA TRP A 159 -7.69 6.09 -18.32
C TRP A 159 -7.33 6.84 -17.04
N ALA A 160 -8.27 7.58 -16.46
CA ALA A 160 -8.05 8.30 -15.20
C ALA A 160 -7.69 7.37 -14.02
N PHE A 161 -8.01 6.09 -14.13
CA PHE A 161 -7.74 5.09 -13.09
C PHE A 161 -6.92 3.90 -13.60
N ARG A 162 -7.51 3.00 -14.38
CA ARG A 162 -6.97 1.67 -14.74
C ARG A 162 -7.01 1.44 -16.24
N PRO A 163 -6.19 0.51 -16.76
CA PRO A 163 -5.09 -0.25 -16.13
C PRO A 163 -3.77 0.52 -16.05
N GLY A 164 -2.68 -0.15 -15.64
CA GLY A 164 -1.30 0.35 -15.76
C GLY A 164 -0.64 -0.05 -17.08
N LEU A 165 0.45 0.62 -17.43
CA LEU A 165 1.32 0.22 -18.57
C LEU A 165 2.14 -1.04 -18.23
N ILE A 166 2.43 -1.28 -16.94
CA ILE A 166 2.76 -2.61 -16.43
C ILE A 166 1.52 -3.10 -15.68
N ASN A 167 0.86 -4.10 -16.25
CA ASN A 167 -0.42 -4.61 -15.78
C ASN A 167 -0.26 -6.06 -15.31
N VAL A 168 -0.41 -6.29 -14.01
CA VAL A 168 -0.33 -7.60 -13.37
C VAL A 168 -1.73 -8.03 -12.97
N SER A 169 -2.25 -9.10 -13.58
CA SER A 169 -3.64 -9.50 -13.37
C SER A 169 -3.75 -10.99 -13.07
N GLY A 170 -4.42 -11.29 -11.96
CA GLY A 170 -4.75 -12.65 -11.57
C GLY A 170 -6.26 -12.88 -11.50
N GLN A 171 -6.61 -14.07 -11.05
CA GLN A 171 -7.95 -14.46 -10.66
C GLN A 171 -7.92 -14.91 -9.21
N ASP A 172 -8.88 -14.48 -8.45
CA ASP A 172 -9.07 -14.87 -7.06
C ASP A 172 -10.56 -15.11 -6.83
N PRO A 173 -11.07 -16.24 -7.34
CA PRO A 173 -12.49 -16.48 -7.47
C PRO A 173 -13.18 -16.66 -6.11
N ILE A 174 -14.33 -16.00 -5.96
CA ILE A 174 -15.30 -16.22 -4.87
C ILE A 174 -16.56 -16.75 -5.55
N ASN A 175 -16.72 -18.05 -5.56
CA ASN A 175 -17.83 -18.74 -6.22
C ASN A 175 -18.14 -20.07 -5.54
N GLU A 176 -19.11 -20.82 -6.06
CA GLU A 176 -19.53 -22.10 -5.52
C GLU A 176 -18.40 -23.14 -5.45
N GLN A 177 -17.44 -23.13 -6.39
CA GLN A 177 -16.33 -24.08 -6.42
C GLN A 177 -15.30 -23.79 -5.34
N THR A 178 -15.14 -22.55 -4.93
CA THR A 178 -14.23 -22.16 -3.85
C THR A 178 -14.90 -22.17 -2.48
N ARG A 179 -16.26 -22.16 -2.41
CA ARG A 179 -16.98 -22.15 -1.15
C ARG A 179 -16.82 -23.50 -0.42
N LEU A 180 -16.38 -23.45 0.82
CA LEU A 180 -16.21 -24.61 1.69
C LEU A 180 -17.44 -24.85 2.56
N ALA A 181 -17.99 -23.79 3.14
CA ALA A 181 -19.19 -23.83 3.98
C ALA A 181 -19.80 -22.44 4.15
N ARG A 182 -21.04 -22.40 4.65
CA ARG A 182 -21.63 -21.21 5.27
C ARG A 182 -21.34 -21.18 6.75
N VAL A 183 -21.27 -20.00 7.34
CA VAL A 183 -21.24 -19.86 8.79
C VAL A 183 -22.67 -20.09 9.33
N ALA A 184 -22.79 -20.87 10.40
CA ALA A 184 -24.07 -21.31 10.93
C ALA A 184 -24.55 -20.49 12.15
N SER A 185 -23.63 -19.78 12.82
CA SER A 185 -23.93 -18.99 14.00
C SER A 185 -23.19 -17.65 13.95
N PRO A 186 -23.79 -16.58 14.48
CA PRO A 186 -23.11 -15.29 14.59
C PRO A 186 -21.82 -15.39 15.42
N ALA A 187 -20.86 -14.54 15.14
CA ALA A 187 -19.66 -14.38 15.96
C ALA A 187 -19.29 -12.90 16.08
N SER A 188 -18.90 -12.48 17.28
CA SER A 188 -18.54 -11.09 17.54
C SER A 188 -17.10 -10.80 17.08
N ARG A 189 -16.86 -9.55 16.74
CA ARG A 189 -15.51 -9.00 16.55
C ARG A 189 -14.59 -9.45 17.70
N GLY A 190 -13.36 -9.85 17.37
CA GLY A 190 -12.41 -10.38 18.34
C GLY A 190 -12.52 -11.88 18.61
N SER A 191 -13.59 -12.56 18.13
CA SER A 191 -13.67 -14.02 18.18
C SER A 191 -12.63 -14.67 17.24
N LYS A 192 -12.17 -15.85 17.62
CA LYS A 192 -11.33 -16.73 16.78
C LYS A 192 -12.05 -18.02 16.37
N SER A 193 -13.29 -18.21 16.75
CA SER A 193 -14.04 -19.41 16.48
C SER A 193 -15.27 -19.14 15.62
N LEU A 194 -15.51 -19.99 14.63
CA LEU A 194 -16.69 -19.98 13.78
C LEU A 194 -17.34 -21.36 13.76
N GLU A 195 -18.66 -21.40 13.85
CA GLU A 195 -19.47 -22.59 13.66
C GLU A 195 -19.96 -22.64 12.21
N LEU A 196 -19.79 -23.76 11.53
CA LEU A 196 -20.10 -23.93 10.10
C LEU A 196 -21.34 -24.81 9.89
N SER A 197 -22.03 -24.62 8.79
CA SER A 197 -23.19 -25.43 8.39
C SER A 197 -22.87 -26.90 8.17
N ASN A 198 -21.66 -27.21 7.75
CA ASN A 198 -21.14 -28.55 7.49
C ASN A 198 -19.64 -28.63 7.80
N PRO A 199 -19.12 -29.85 8.06
CA PRO A 199 -17.68 -30.05 8.19
C PRO A 199 -16.96 -29.68 6.88
N ILE A 200 -15.75 -29.17 6.98
CA ILE A 200 -14.93 -28.80 5.84
C ILE A 200 -13.64 -29.59 5.75
N SER A 201 -13.18 -29.83 4.52
CA SER A 201 -11.88 -30.44 4.25
C SER A 201 -10.83 -29.34 4.06
N ILE A 202 -10.25 -28.91 5.18
CA ILE A 202 -9.14 -27.96 5.22
C ILE A 202 -8.16 -28.38 6.31
N LYS A 203 -6.87 -28.17 6.08
CA LYS A 203 -5.82 -28.53 7.03
C LYS A 203 -5.44 -27.33 7.92
N LYS A 204 -4.91 -27.64 9.10
CA LYS A 204 -4.27 -26.62 9.94
C LYS A 204 -3.20 -25.90 9.14
N GLY A 205 -3.16 -24.56 9.23
CA GLY A 205 -2.21 -23.69 8.54
C GLY A 205 -2.64 -23.25 7.13
N GLU A 206 -3.65 -23.89 6.53
CA GLU A 206 -4.19 -23.43 5.24
C GLU A 206 -4.96 -22.12 5.41
N TRP A 207 -4.87 -21.27 4.39
CA TRP A 207 -5.59 -20.00 4.34
C TRP A 207 -7.04 -20.22 3.91
N ILE A 208 -7.93 -19.54 4.60
CA ILE A 208 -9.34 -19.38 4.21
C ILE A 208 -9.67 -17.91 4.08
N ARG A 209 -10.74 -17.66 3.34
CA ARG A 209 -11.37 -16.35 3.23
C ARG A 209 -12.78 -16.42 3.80
N LEU A 210 -13.05 -15.59 4.81
CA LEU A 210 -14.40 -15.27 5.22
C LEU A 210 -14.91 -14.15 4.31
N VAL A 211 -16.07 -14.34 3.71
CA VAL A 211 -16.75 -13.36 2.86
C VAL A 211 -18.10 -13.06 3.47
N GLU A 212 -18.41 -11.78 3.61
CA GLU A 212 -19.74 -11.30 4.01
C GLU A 212 -20.23 -10.29 2.99
N SER A 213 -21.50 -10.35 2.68
CA SER A 213 -22.16 -9.47 1.71
C SER A 213 -23.47 -8.95 2.25
N ASP A 214 -23.75 -7.68 2.02
CA ASP A 214 -25.09 -7.16 2.23
C ASP A 214 -26.09 -7.92 1.35
N PRO A 215 -27.29 -8.19 1.87
CA PRO A 215 -28.35 -8.77 1.07
C PRO A 215 -28.76 -7.83 -0.08
N PRO A 216 -29.45 -8.35 -1.11
CA PRO A 216 -30.03 -7.54 -2.18
C PRO A 216 -30.90 -6.40 -1.65
N LYS A 217 -31.07 -5.33 -2.43
CA LYS A 217 -31.77 -4.10 -2.06
C LYS A 217 -33.22 -4.25 -1.61
N ASP A 218 -33.87 -5.31 -2.01
CA ASP A 218 -35.24 -5.64 -1.64
C ASP A 218 -35.36 -6.23 -0.21
N HIS A 219 -34.25 -6.48 0.45
CA HIS A 219 -34.23 -6.96 1.83
C HIS A 219 -34.12 -5.82 2.85
N SER A 220 -34.76 -5.98 4.01
CA SER A 220 -34.80 -4.96 5.08
C SER A 220 -33.43 -4.61 5.66
N ASN A 221 -32.42 -5.48 5.51
CA ASN A 221 -31.07 -5.30 6.05
C ASN A 221 -30.04 -4.80 5.03
N THR A 222 -30.47 -4.37 3.85
CA THR A 222 -29.56 -3.79 2.85
C THR A 222 -28.82 -2.58 3.43
N GLY A 223 -27.52 -2.55 3.25
CA GLY A 223 -26.64 -1.49 3.78
C GLY A 223 -26.28 -1.67 5.26
N SER A 224 -26.73 -2.74 5.93
CA SER A 224 -26.41 -2.96 7.35
C SER A 224 -24.95 -3.35 7.55
N LEU A 225 -24.33 -4.04 6.61
CA LEU A 225 -22.91 -4.38 6.64
C LEU A 225 -22.03 -3.13 6.55
N ILE A 226 -22.28 -2.27 5.57
CA ILE A 226 -21.51 -1.03 5.44
C ILE A 226 -21.72 -0.11 6.66
N LYS A 227 -22.93 -0.05 7.21
CA LYS A 227 -23.20 0.67 8.44
C LYS A 227 -22.36 0.13 9.61
N HIS A 228 -22.24 -1.20 9.72
CA HIS A 228 -21.40 -1.84 10.74
C HIS A 228 -19.92 -1.48 10.58
N LEU A 229 -19.42 -1.41 9.34
CA LEU A 229 -18.04 -0.96 9.08
C LEU A 229 -17.81 0.52 9.45
N TYR A 230 -18.88 1.30 9.57
CA TYR A 230 -18.86 2.63 10.18
C TYR A 230 -19.19 2.60 11.69
N GLY A 231 -18.94 1.46 12.36
CA GLY A 231 -19.09 1.31 13.81
C GLY A 231 -20.52 1.43 14.33
N ASP A 232 -21.53 1.27 13.46
CA ASP A 232 -22.94 1.55 13.72
C ASP A 232 -23.23 3.00 14.21
N LEU A 233 -22.25 3.91 14.08
CA LEU A 233 -22.30 5.28 14.59
C LEU A 233 -22.68 6.31 13.54
N MET A 234 -22.34 6.08 12.28
CA MET A 234 -22.60 7.03 11.20
C MET A 234 -23.83 6.59 10.38
N PRO A 235 -24.56 7.53 9.78
CA PRO A 235 -25.56 7.18 8.79
C PRO A 235 -24.91 6.31 7.72
N SER A 236 -25.51 5.17 7.44
CA SER A 236 -25.11 4.38 6.29
C SER A 236 -25.31 5.26 5.06
N GLY A 237 -24.26 5.75 4.48
CA GLY A 237 -24.44 6.57 3.32
C GLY A 237 -24.46 5.74 2.14
N THR A 238 -24.96 4.50 1.98
CA THR A 238 -24.54 4.17 0.69
C THR A 238 -24.89 2.83 0.16
N ASP A 239 -25.71 3.01 -0.66
CA ASP A 239 -26.09 2.14 -1.72
C ASP A 239 -25.62 2.72 -3.04
N LEU A 240 -24.34 2.71 -3.24
CA LEU A 240 -23.75 3.58 -4.21
C LEU A 240 -23.84 3.24 -5.64
N LEU A 241 -23.70 2.00 -5.92
CA LEU A 241 -23.51 1.55 -7.29
C LEU A 241 -24.45 0.40 -7.66
N GLY A 242 -25.47 0.15 -6.82
CA GLY A 242 -26.37 -0.95 -7.08
C GLY A 242 -25.76 -2.34 -6.84
N THR A 243 -24.54 -2.40 -6.35
CA THR A 243 -23.88 -3.66 -5.99
C THR A 243 -23.87 -3.84 -4.46
N PRO A 244 -24.14 -5.05 -3.96
CA PRO A 244 -24.03 -5.31 -2.53
C PRO A 244 -22.62 -5.03 -2.02
N SER A 245 -22.52 -4.48 -0.81
CA SER A 245 -21.25 -4.34 -0.10
C SER A 245 -20.67 -5.71 0.18
N VAL A 246 -19.38 -5.91 -0.06
CA VAL A 246 -18.69 -7.19 0.15
C VAL A 246 -17.39 -6.96 0.89
N VAL A 247 -17.25 -7.61 2.04
CA VAL A 247 -15.99 -7.60 2.81
C VAL A 247 -15.35 -8.97 2.83
N ARG A 248 -14.02 -8.95 2.92
CA ARG A 248 -13.20 -10.16 2.84
C ARG A 248 -12.18 -10.16 3.97
N PHE A 249 -12.10 -11.24 4.72
CA PHE A 249 -11.11 -11.41 5.77
C PHE A 249 -10.33 -12.70 5.55
N LEU A 250 -9.01 -12.63 5.62
CA LEU A 250 -8.10 -13.76 5.43
C LEU A 250 -7.54 -14.21 6.77
N SER A 251 -7.63 -15.50 7.05
CA SER A 251 -6.97 -16.11 8.21
C SER A 251 -6.52 -17.53 7.89
N ARG A 252 -5.47 -17.99 8.57
CA ARG A 252 -5.18 -19.42 8.60
C ARG A 252 -6.12 -20.14 9.57
N VAL A 253 -6.40 -21.38 9.27
CA VAL A 253 -7.10 -22.27 10.17
C VAL A 253 -6.10 -22.83 11.19
N LYS A 254 -6.34 -22.58 12.46
CA LYS A 254 -5.54 -23.10 13.58
C LYS A 254 -5.97 -24.52 13.98
N LYS A 255 -7.29 -24.78 13.93
CA LYS A 255 -7.87 -26.07 14.31
C LYS A 255 -9.21 -26.28 13.61
N VAL A 256 -9.51 -27.54 13.27
CA VAL A 256 -10.85 -27.96 12.81
C VAL A 256 -11.37 -29.02 13.79
N SER A 257 -12.62 -28.89 14.23
CA SER A 257 -13.30 -29.81 15.15
C SER A 257 -14.77 -29.98 14.74
N GLY A 258 -15.04 -31.01 13.92
CA GLY A 258 -16.37 -31.22 13.37
C GLY A 258 -16.80 -30.06 12.48
N LYS A 259 -17.82 -29.32 12.88
CA LYS A 259 -18.32 -28.12 12.20
C LYS A 259 -17.68 -26.81 12.72
N ALA A 260 -16.89 -26.86 13.79
CA ALA A 260 -16.21 -25.69 14.32
C ALA A 260 -14.82 -25.53 13.75
N ILE A 261 -14.45 -24.30 13.42
CA ILE A 261 -13.07 -23.93 13.07
C ILE A 261 -12.55 -22.87 14.05
N GLU A 262 -11.28 -23.00 14.43
CA GLU A 262 -10.53 -21.99 15.15
C GLU A 262 -9.59 -21.28 14.16
N LEU A 263 -9.70 -19.98 14.09
CA LEU A 263 -8.87 -19.09 13.27
C LEU A 263 -7.57 -18.76 14.01
N GLU A 264 -6.52 -18.50 13.27
CA GLU A 264 -5.25 -18.04 13.85
C GLU A 264 -5.37 -16.62 14.42
N ARG A 265 -6.16 -15.79 13.79
CA ARG A 265 -6.35 -14.37 14.14
C ARG A 265 -7.82 -14.06 14.45
N SER A 266 -8.01 -12.98 15.19
CA SER A 266 -9.34 -12.52 15.61
C SER A 266 -10.10 -11.90 14.43
N LEU A 267 -11.42 -12.07 14.45
CA LEU A 267 -12.33 -11.40 13.51
C LEU A 267 -12.23 -9.88 13.66
N PRO A 268 -12.07 -9.14 12.55
CA PRO A 268 -11.96 -7.67 12.58
C PRO A 268 -13.30 -6.96 12.72
N TYR A 269 -14.40 -7.65 12.43
CA TYR A 269 -15.78 -7.19 12.51
C TYR A 269 -16.69 -8.34 12.97
N ASP A 270 -17.96 -8.03 13.29
CA ASP A 270 -18.94 -9.05 13.59
C ASP A 270 -19.24 -9.90 12.36
N VAL A 271 -19.54 -11.17 12.60
CA VAL A 271 -20.14 -12.08 11.61
C VAL A 271 -21.61 -12.21 11.91
N ARG A 272 -22.48 -11.79 10.99
CA ARG A 272 -23.93 -11.83 11.15
C ARG A 272 -24.57 -12.62 10.01
N LEU A 273 -25.57 -13.45 10.33
CA LEU A 273 -26.16 -14.35 9.34
C LEU A 273 -26.91 -13.62 8.24
N GLU A 274 -27.43 -12.42 8.51
CA GLU A 274 -28.05 -11.56 7.51
C GLU A 274 -27.08 -11.10 6.40
N TRP A 275 -25.76 -11.16 6.62
CA TRP A 275 -24.74 -10.84 5.62
C TRP A 275 -24.24 -12.06 4.87
N THR A 276 -24.99 -13.15 4.92
CA THR A 276 -24.65 -14.41 4.20
C THR A 276 -23.20 -14.85 4.34
N PRO A 277 -22.66 -14.99 5.57
CA PRO A 277 -21.24 -15.25 5.77
C PRO A 277 -20.83 -16.63 5.23
N GLU A 278 -19.80 -16.65 4.38
CA GLU A 278 -19.30 -17.85 3.72
C GLU A 278 -17.78 -18.01 3.92
N ILE A 279 -17.35 -19.24 4.08
CA ILE A 279 -15.93 -19.61 4.10
C ILE A 279 -15.55 -20.14 2.73
N HIS A 280 -14.56 -19.51 2.13
CA HIS A 280 -14.01 -19.88 0.84
C HIS A 280 -12.55 -20.35 0.97
N ARG A 281 -12.13 -21.22 0.07
CA ARG A 281 -10.71 -21.53 -0.12
C ARG A 281 -10.02 -20.30 -0.73
N PHE A 282 -8.86 -19.97 -0.20
CA PHE A 282 -8.05 -18.89 -0.74
C PHE A 282 -7.05 -19.44 -1.75
N THR A 283 -7.26 -19.18 -3.03
CA THR A 283 -6.48 -19.76 -4.14
C THR A 283 -6.22 -18.72 -5.23
N PRO A 284 -5.39 -17.69 -4.96
CA PRO A 284 -5.03 -16.72 -5.99
C PRO A 284 -4.26 -17.40 -7.13
N SER A 285 -4.60 -17.05 -8.38
CA SER A 285 -3.96 -17.65 -9.57
C SER A 285 -2.58 -17.05 -9.86
N VAL A 286 -2.33 -15.82 -9.41
CA VAL A 286 -1.06 -15.10 -9.62
C VAL A 286 -0.48 -14.70 -8.28
N THR A 287 0.73 -15.20 -8.02
CA THR A 287 1.53 -14.90 -6.83
C THR A 287 2.99 -14.73 -7.22
N GLU A 288 3.83 -14.27 -6.30
CA GLU A 288 5.29 -14.25 -6.44
C GLU A 288 5.78 -13.46 -7.66
N ILE A 289 5.08 -12.39 -8.04
CA ILE A 289 5.60 -11.44 -9.02
C ILE A 289 6.35 -10.34 -8.29
N GLY A 290 7.60 -10.13 -8.71
CA GLY A 290 8.44 -9.03 -8.26
C GLY A 290 8.74 -8.04 -9.38
N ILE A 291 8.62 -6.75 -9.11
CA ILE A 291 9.10 -5.65 -9.96
C ILE A 291 10.08 -4.86 -9.11
N GLU A 292 11.38 -4.93 -9.47
CA GLU A 292 12.38 -4.43 -8.55
C GLU A 292 13.62 -3.84 -9.23
N HIS A 293 14.27 -2.88 -8.53
CA HIS A 293 15.56 -2.28 -8.91
C HIS A 293 15.54 -1.64 -10.30
N LEU A 294 14.51 -0.85 -10.62
CA LEU A 294 14.39 -0.17 -11.93
C LEU A 294 13.61 1.15 -11.80
N SER A 295 13.65 1.96 -12.84
CA SER A 295 12.77 3.12 -12.97
C SER A 295 11.77 2.96 -14.13
N ILE A 296 10.63 3.62 -14.00
CA ILE A 296 9.58 3.73 -15.01
C ILE A 296 9.40 5.21 -15.33
N HIS A 297 9.72 5.60 -16.55
CA HIS A 297 9.64 6.97 -16.98
C HIS A 297 8.60 7.17 -18.08
N PHE A 298 7.93 8.32 -18.00
CA PHE A 298 7.01 8.80 -19.01
C PHE A 298 7.48 10.15 -19.54
N PRO A 299 7.15 10.52 -20.81
CA PRO A 299 7.42 11.83 -21.33
C PRO A 299 6.76 12.90 -20.46
N TRP A 300 7.49 13.99 -20.22
CA TRP A 300 6.87 15.11 -19.53
C TRP A 300 5.74 15.72 -20.37
N SER A 301 4.65 16.04 -19.73
CA SER A 301 3.55 16.83 -20.28
C SER A 301 2.81 17.54 -19.13
N PRO A 302 2.19 18.68 -19.39
CA PRO A 302 1.32 19.32 -18.39
C PRO A 302 0.24 18.35 -17.90
N TYR A 303 -0.09 18.38 -16.60
CA TYR A 303 -1.17 17.59 -16.05
C TYR A 303 -2.51 18.08 -16.63
N PRO A 304 -3.26 17.23 -17.33
CA PRO A 304 -4.47 17.65 -18.03
C PRO A 304 -5.63 17.98 -17.08
N GLY A 305 -5.52 17.59 -15.81
CA GLY A 305 -6.51 17.77 -14.77
C GLY A 305 -7.23 16.48 -14.40
N HIS A 306 -7.86 16.50 -13.24
CA HIS A 306 -8.59 15.41 -12.64
C HIS A 306 -9.66 14.85 -13.60
N PHE A 307 -9.66 13.56 -13.85
CA PHE A 307 -10.46 12.80 -14.83
C PHE A 307 -10.17 13.10 -16.31
N LYS A 308 -9.07 13.79 -16.63
CA LYS A 308 -8.66 14.06 -18.01
C LYS A 308 -7.32 13.43 -18.37
N GLU A 309 -6.81 12.57 -17.48
CA GLU A 309 -5.52 11.90 -17.60
C GLU A 309 -5.42 11.10 -18.90
N LYS A 310 -4.25 11.15 -19.54
CA LYS A 310 -3.97 10.37 -20.75
C LYS A 310 -3.69 8.91 -20.48
N GLY A 311 -3.46 8.55 -19.21
CA GLY A 311 -3.15 7.21 -18.79
C GLY A 311 -1.66 6.87 -18.86
N TYR A 312 -0.80 7.79 -18.43
CA TYR A 312 0.56 7.47 -18.03
C TYR A 312 0.53 6.80 -16.66
N ASN A 313 -0.17 5.66 -16.58
CA ASN A 313 -0.37 4.87 -15.37
C ASN A 313 0.73 3.83 -15.29
N ALA A 314 1.52 3.81 -14.22
CA ALA A 314 2.73 2.98 -14.21
C ALA A 314 2.42 1.51 -13.91
N ILE A 315 2.08 1.16 -12.68
CA ILE A 315 1.89 -0.23 -12.25
C ILE A 315 0.47 -0.44 -11.74
N PHE A 316 -0.22 -1.42 -12.30
CA PHE A 316 -1.50 -1.91 -11.82
C PHE A 316 -1.42 -3.39 -11.48
N MET A 317 -1.78 -3.73 -10.24
CA MET A 317 -1.89 -5.11 -9.75
C MET A 317 -3.34 -5.43 -9.38
N GLN A 318 -3.91 -6.47 -9.97
CA GLN A 318 -5.30 -6.84 -9.71
C GLN A 318 -5.47 -8.32 -9.41
N ASN A 319 -6.21 -8.65 -8.33
CA ASN A 319 -6.52 -10.02 -7.92
C ASN A 319 -5.26 -10.90 -7.75
N VAL A 320 -4.18 -10.33 -7.27
CA VAL A 320 -2.91 -11.01 -7.04
C VAL A 320 -2.57 -11.03 -5.54
N SER A 321 -1.70 -11.95 -5.15
CA SER A 321 -1.29 -12.07 -3.76
C SER A 321 0.20 -12.34 -3.63
N GLN A 322 0.80 -11.91 -2.51
CA GLN A 322 2.22 -12.19 -2.23
C GLN A 322 3.15 -11.70 -3.34
N CYS A 323 2.83 -10.55 -3.93
CA CYS A 323 3.64 -9.86 -4.93
C CYS A 323 4.37 -8.67 -4.30
N TRP A 324 5.39 -8.15 -4.98
CA TRP A 324 6.12 -6.99 -4.46
C TRP A 324 6.59 -6.02 -5.53
N ILE A 325 6.77 -4.78 -5.08
CA ILE A 325 7.44 -3.70 -5.79
C ILE A 325 8.54 -3.20 -4.84
N ASP A 326 9.81 -3.24 -5.24
CA ASP A 326 10.95 -2.90 -4.37
C ASP A 326 12.02 -2.11 -5.13
N ASP A 327 12.43 -0.96 -4.61
CA ASP A 327 13.42 -0.06 -5.21
C ASP A 327 13.04 0.34 -6.65
N VAL A 328 11.87 1.03 -6.75
CA VAL A 328 11.33 1.50 -8.03
C VAL A 328 11.14 3.01 -7.99
N GLU A 329 11.68 3.71 -8.99
CA GLU A 329 11.36 5.11 -9.24
C GLU A 329 10.32 5.22 -10.35
N ILE A 330 9.30 6.06 -10.15
CA ILE A 330 8.27 6.36 -11.16
C ILE A 330 8.27 7.86 -11.43
N GLN A 331 8.53 8.24 -12.68
CA GLN A 331 8.63 9.64 -13.07
C GLN A 331 7.54 10.05 -14.07
N ASN A 332 6.89 11.20 -13.82
CA ASN A 332 5.88 11.83 -14.69
C ASN A 332 4.59 11.01 -14.88
N SER A 333 4.23 10.16 -13.93
CA SER A 333 2.99 9.36 -14.03
C SER A 333 1.73 10.18 -13.80
N ASP A 334 0.62 9.76 -14.42
CA ASP A 334 -0.73 10.19 -14.06
C ASP A 334 -1.22 9.38 -12.84
N PHE A 335 -0.92 8.08 -12.82
CA PHE A 335 -1.15 7.18 -11.69
C PHE A 335 0.12 6.36 -11.43
N GLY A 336 0.61 6.36 -10.20
CA GLY A 336 1.85 5.64 -9.85
C GLY A 336 1.62 4.14 -9.69
N ILE A 337 1.03 3.71 -8.59
CA ILE A 337 0.80 2.30 -8.26
C ILE A 337 -0.64 2.11 -7.79
N ASP A 338 -1.36 1.17 -8.42
CA ASP A 338 -2.71 0.76 -8.01
C ASP A 338 -2.70 -0.73 -7.61
N LEU A 339 -3.05 -0.99 -6.35
CA LEU A 339 -3.22 -2.33 -5.77
C LEU A 339 -4.71 -2.62 -5.59
N ASN A 340 -5.33 -3.29 -6.57
CA ASN A 340 -6.76 -3.57 -6.56
C ASN A 340 -7.06 -5.03 -6.23
N ALA A 341 -7.80 -5.27 -5.16
CA ALA A 341 -8.13 -6.61 -4.68
C ALA A 341 -6.89 -7.49 -4.47
N THR A 342 -5.78 -6.89 -4.06
CA THR A 342 -4.53 -7.58 -3.76
C THR A 342 -4.46 -7.99 -2.29
N ASN A 343 -3.69 -9.05 -2.00
CA ASN A 343 -3.57 -9.53 -0.63
C ASN A 343 -2.11 -9.85 -0.30
N PHE A 344 -1.65 -9.43 0.88
CA PHE A 344 -0.29 -9.67 1.34
C PHE A 344 0.79 -9.19 0.38
N CYS A 345 0.54 -8.13 -0.40
CA CYS A 345 1.53 -7.52 -1.25
C CYS A 345 2.37 -6.50 -0.49
N THR A 346 3.61 -6.29 -0.94
CA THR A 346 4.51 -5.28 -0.36
C THR A 346 5.01 -4.33 -1.43
N VAL A 347 4.85 -3.03 -1.17
CA VAL A 347 5.48 -1.93 -1.92
C VAL A 347 6.48 -1.26 -1.00
N ARG A 348 7.75 -1.19 -1.39
CA ARG A 348 8.78 -0.56 -0.57
C ARG A 348 9.89 0.09 -1.40
N HIS A 349 10.56 1.09 -0.80
CA HIS A 349 11.63 1.86 -1.42
C HIS A 349 11.20 2.42 -2.79
N VAL A 350 9.97 2.95 -2.85
CA VAL A 350 9.41 3.54 -4.06
C VAL A 350 9.53 5.05 -3.98
N THR A 351 10.01 5.65 -5.08
CA THR A 351 10.05 7.10 -5.27
C THR A 351 9.09 7.50 -6.38
N LEU A 352 8.19 8.43 -6.09
CA LEU A 352 7.30 9.04 -7.09
C LEU A 352 7.76 10.48 -7.33
N THR A 353 8.10 10.81 -8.57
CA THR A 353 8.69 12.11 -8.89
C THR A 353 8.19 12.67 -10.24
N THR A 354 8.56 13.89 -10.54
CA THR A 354 8.39 14.55 -11.84
C THR A 354 9.69 15.22 -12.24
N SER A 355 10.04 15.19 -13.52
CA SER A 355 11.23 15.88 -14.03
C SER A 355 11.12 17.42 -13.85
N GLU A 356 9.94 17.93 -13.99
CA GLU A 356 9.55 19.33 -13.71
C GLU A 356 8.07 19.33 -13.26
N SER A 357 7.62 20.45 -12.68
CA SER A 357 6.20 20.56 -12.30
C SER A 357 5.30 20.40 -13.53
N ARG A 358 4.31 19.54 -13.42
CA ARG A 358 3.25 19.32 -14.39
C ARG A 358 1.99 20.14 -14.06
N ALA A 359 1.95 20.76 -12.87
CA ALA A 359 0.83 21.55 -12.39
C ALA A 359 0.67 22.82 -13.23
N VAL A 360 -0.55 23.12 -13.63
CA VAL A 360 -0.87 24.33 -14.43
C VAL A 360 -1.55 25.45 -13.63
N GLY A 361 -1.79 25.22 -12.34
CA GLY A 361 -2.26 26.24 -11.39
C GLY A 361 -3.69 26.73 -11.57
N GLU A 362 -4.48 26.11 -12.45
CA GLU A 362 -5.84 26.55 -12.76
C GLU A 362 -6.85 25.41 -12.61
N GLY A 363 -8.05 25.72 -12.10
CA GLY A 363 -9.20 24.82 -12.08
C GLY A 363 -8.97 23.49 -11.35
N GLY A 364 -8.28 23.51 -10.20
CA GLY A 364 -7.99 22.31 -9.39
C GLY A 364 -6.87 21.43 -9.96
N ARG A 365 -6.02 21.98 -10.84
CA ARG A 365 -4.88 21.31 -11.48
C ARG A 365 -3.55 21.72 -10.84
N ASP A 366 -3.55 21.83 -9.54
CA ASP A 366 -2.36 22.12 -8.73
C ASP A 366 -1.55 20.86 -8.36
N GLY A 367 -2.00 19.67 -8.76
CA GLY A 367 -1.27 18.40 -8.68
C GLY A 367 -0.50 18.09 -9.96
N ASN A 368 0.44 17.13 -9.83
CA ASN A 368 1.27 16.65 -10.94
C ASN A 368 0.78 15.30 -11.51
N GLY A 369 -0.24 14.72 -10.89
CA GLY A 369 -0.89 13.47 -11.28
C GLY A 369 -2.13 13.23 -10.42
N HIS A 370 -2.84 12.13 -10.68
CA HIS A 370 -4.08 11.78 -10.01
C HIS A 370 -3.81 11.05 -8.69
N HIS A 371 -3.30 9.83 -8.77
CA HIS A 371 -2.97 9.01 -7.60
C HIS A 371 -1.48 8.64 -7.55
N GLY A 372 -0.89 8.71 -6.36
CA GLY A 372 0.45 8.21 -6.12
C GLY A 372 0.45 6.69 -5.90
N ILE A 373 0.00 6.24 -4.72
CA ILE A 373 -0.14 4.80 -4.38
C ILE A 373 -1.54 4.57 -3.82
N ASP A 374 -2.33 3.73 -4.48
CA ASP A 374 -3.69 3.39 -4.08
C ASP A 374 -3.84 1.91 -3.70
N ILE A 375 -4.65 1.63 -2.67
CA ILE A 375 -5.09 0.30 -2.27
C ILE A 375 -6.60 0.26 -2.23
N SER A 376 -7.20 -0.51 -3.15
CA SER A 376 -8.65 -0.70 -3.22
C SER A 376 -9.03 -2.18 -3.14
N HIS A 377 -10.09 -2.53 -2.38
CA HIS A 377 -10.58 -3.92 -2.18
C HIS A 377 -9.53 -4.89 -1.60
N GLY A 378 -8.31 -4.42 -1.33
CA GLY A 378 -7.19 -5.24 -0.88
C GLY A 378 -7.20 -5.51 0.62
N THR A 379 -6.53 -6.58 1.04
CA THR A 379 -6.34 -6.90 2.45
C THR A 379 -4.88 -7.14 2.79
N GLU A 380 -4.43 -6.64 3.96
CA GLU A 380 -3.10 -6.94 4.52
C GLU A 380 -1.93 -6.52 3.59
N ASN A 381 -2.10 -5.44 2.83
CA ASN A 381 -1.02 -4.90 2.02
C ASN A 381 -0.13 -3.95 2.83
N LEU A 382 1.16 -3.94 2.51
CA LEU A 382 2.15 -3.09 3.16
C LEU A 382 2.81 -2.15 2.14
N VAL A 383 2.75 -0.86 2.42
CA VAL A 383 3.52 0.18 1.73
C VAL A 383 4.49 0.79 2.72
N THR A 384 5.79 0.71 2.48
CA THR A 384 6.79 1.14 3.44
C THR A 384 8.03 1.77 2.77
N ASN A 385 8.70 2.68 3.47
CA ASN A 385 9.91 3.34 2.98
C ASN A 385 9.71 3.98 1.59
N PHE A 386 8.63 4.71 1.41
CA PHE A 386 8.30 5.40 0.17
C PHE A 386 8.61 6.91 0.26
N ASP A 387 8.80 7.53 -0.90
CA ASP A 387 9.09 8.96 -1.03
C ASP A 387 8.25 9.59 -2.17
N VAL A 388 7.25 10.37 -1.82
CA VAL A 388 6.41 11.10 -2.77
C VAL A 388 6.97 12.51 -2.96
N GLN A 389 7.93 12.64 -3.86
CA GLN A 389 8.67 13.88 -4.13
C GLN A 389 7.89 14.88 -4.99
N THR A 390 6.67 14.55 -5.36
CA THR A 390 5.77 15.40 -6.13
C THR A 390 4.37 15.35 -5.53
N LYS A 391 3.51 16.30 -5.90
CA LYS A 391 2.15 16.39 -5.36
C LYS A 391 1.15 15.77 -6.34
N PHE A 392 0.49 14.70 -5.91
CA PHE A 392 -0.69 14.16 -6.60
C PHE A 392 -1.99 14.79 -6.06
N VAL A 393 -3.11 14.59 -6.74
CA VAL A 393 -4.43 14.88 -6.16
C VAL A 393 -4.62 14.00 -4.92
N HIS A 394 -4.25 12.72 -5.02
CA HIS A 394 -4.26 11.71 -3.96
C HIS A 394 -2.88 11.04 -3.86
N ASP A 395 -2.09 11.38 -2.84
CA ASP A 395 -0.70 10.87 -2.76
C ASP A 395 -0.66 9.41 -2.32
N ILE A 396 -1.35 9.07 -1.22
CA ILE A 396 -1.54 7.68 -0.76
C ILE A 396 -3.00 7.47 -0.41
N SER A 397 -3.60 6.39 -0.89
CA SER A 397 -5.05 6.19 -0.80
C SER A 397 -5.43 4.81 -0.30
N VAL A 398 -6.54 4.75 0.45
CA VAL A 398 -7.29 3.53 0.76
C VAL A 398 -8.75 3.73 0.40
N GLU A 399 -9.33 2.75 -0.31
CA GLU A 399 -10.73 2.84 -0.72
C GLU A 399 -11.43 1.46 -0.79
N TRP A 400 -12.73 1.43 -1.02
CA TRP A 400 -13.49 0.24 -1.39
C TRP A 400 -13.22 -0.98 -0.53
N TYR A 401 -13.59 -0.92 0.77
CA TYR A 401 -13.44 -2.05 1.70
C TYR A 401 -12.01 -2.56 1.88
N ALA A 402 -11.00 -1.77 1.54
CA ALA A 402 -9.63 -2.10 1.88
C ALA A 402 -9.51 -2.35 3.39
N LEU A 403 -8.91 -3.48 3.76
CA LEU A 403 -8.83 -3.94 5.14
C LEU A 403 -7.37 -4.10 5.59
N HIS A 404 -7.04 -3.60 6.79
CA HIS A 404 -5.72 -3.76 7.42
C HIS A 404 -4.53 -3.36 6.52
N SER A 405 -4.75 -2.37 5.64
CA SER A 405 -3.66 -1.80 4.83
C SER A 405 -2.73 -0.97 5.71
N VAL A 406 -1.43 -1.10 5.49
CA VAL A 406 -0.41 -0.40 6.28
C VAL A 406 0.45 0.47 5.38
N PHE A 407 0.48 1.78 5.68
CA PHE A 407 1.43 2.74 5.14
C PHE A 407 2.36 3.18 6.27
N LYS A 408 3.66 2.94 6.13
CA LYS A 408 4.61 3.30 7.19
C LYS A 408 5.98 3.75 6.69
N ASN A 409 6.70 4.48 7.53
CA ASN A 409 8.09 4.91 7.27
C ASN A 409 8.23 5.61 5.90
N GLY A 410 7.22 6.37 5.50
CA GLY A 410 7.19 7.09 4.24
C GLY A 410 7.19 8.59 4.43
N ARG A 411 7.44 9.30 3.35
CA ARG A 411 7.40 10.76 3.34
C ARG A 411 6.85 11.31 2.02
N GLY A 412 6.50 12.60 2.05
CA GLY A 412 6.15 13.34 0.84
C GLY A 412 6.31 14.84 1.03
N VAL A 413 6.32 15.58 -0.06
CA VAL A 413 6.51 17.04 -0.02
C VAL A 413 5.34 17.79 0.64
N ASP A 414 4.12 17.27 0.49
CA ASP A 414 2.88 17.72 1.14
C ASP A 414 1.87 16.58 1.14
N LEU A 415 2.26 15.48 1.79
CA LEU A 415 1.59 14.18 1.73
C LEU A 415 0.16 14.25 2.25
N ASN A 416 -0.81 13.75 1.49
CA ASN A 416 -2.13 13.45 1.98
C ASN A 416 -2.37 11.94 2.11
N MET A 417 -3.11 11.58 3.16
CA MET A 417 -3.58 10.23 3.47
C MET A 417 -5.05 10.17 3.08
N ASP A 418 -5.30 9.92 1.78
CA ASP A 418 -6.64 9.92 1.23
C ASP A 418 -7.42 8.67 1.65
N HIS A 419 -8.57 8.88 2.25
CA HIS A 419 -9.57 7.86 2.54
C HIS A 419 -10.71 8.05 1.55
N HIS A 420 -10.68 7.28 0.45
CA HIS A 420 -11.52 7.54 -0.72
C HIS A 420 -12.91 6.91 -0.60
N ARG A 421 -13.43 6.82 0.64
CA ARG A 421 -14.79 6.36 0.99
C ARG A 421 -14.99 4.84 0.80
N GLU A 422 -16.23 4.39 0.73
CA GLU A 422 -16.63 2.97 0.62
C GLU A 422 -16.08 2.11 1.76
N ALA A 423 -16.21 2.60 2.98
CA ALA A 423 -15.90 1.88 4.22
C ALA A 423 -14.52 1.14 4.18
N ASN A 424 -13.46 1.81 3.65
CA ASN A 424 -12.12 1.32 3.91
C ASN A 424 -11.94 1.22 5.43
N TYR A 425 -11.45 0.08 5.93
CA TYR A 425 -11.63 -0.29 7.33
C TYR A 425 -10.32 -0.70 7.98
N SER A 426 -10.05 -0.16 9.19
CA SER A 426 -8.91 -0.61 9.99
C SER A 426 -7.56 -0.49 9.28
N SER A 427 -7.23 0.65 8.66
CA SER A 427 -5.92 0.91 8.04
C SER A 427 -4.97 1.60 9.02
N LEU A 428 -3.66 1.40 8.84
CA LEU A 428 -2.61 2.02 9.64
C LEU A 428 -1.76 2.98 8.80
N PHE A 429 -1.62 4.19 9.30
CA PHE A 429 -0.68 5.21 8.80
C PHE A 429 0.32 5.50 9.93
N SER A 430 1.57 5.03 9.79
CA SER A 430 2.53 5.02 10.90
C SER A 430 3.88 5.60 10.51
N SER A 431 4.43 6.45 11.37
CA SER A 431 5.78 7.02 11.18
C SER A 431 5.94 7.69 9.82
N LEU A 432 4.95 8.53 9.46
CA LEU A 432 4.94 9.27 8.21
C LEU A 432 5.42 10.71 8.43
N ASP A 433 6.27 11.19 7.51
CA ASP A 433 6.62 12.61 7.35
C ASP A 433 5.79 13.19 6.20
N CYS A 434 4.76 13.96 6.55
CA CYS A 434 3.90 14.57 5.54
C CYS A 434 4.47 15.87 4.92
N GLY A 435 5.74 16.20 5.17
CA GLY A 435 6.40 17.38 4.62
C GLY A 435 5.74 18.67 5.07
N ALA A 436 5.23 19.48 4.16
CA ALA A 436 4.48 20.70 4.50
C ALA A 436 3.25 20.41 5.36
N CYS A 437 2.64 19.24 5.19
CA CYS A 437 1.47 18.79 5.95
C CYS A 437 0.27 19.74 5.91
N SER A 438 0.08 20.41 4.78
CA SER A 438 -0.99 21.40 4.64
C SER A 438 -2.36 20.76 4.39
N ARG A 439 -2.38 19.49 3.94
CA ARG A 439 -3.57 18.76 3.52
C ARG A 439 -3.60 17.28 3.95
N PRO A 440 -3.17 16.90 5.17
CA PRO A 440 -2.91 15.51 5.53
C PRO A 440 -4.14 14.59 5.41
N PHE A 441 -5.34 15.12 5.56
CA PHE A 441 -6.62 14.39 5.47
C PHE A 441 -7.49 14.85 4.30
N ASN A 442 -6.92 15.58 3.32
CA ASN A 442 -7.68 15.93 2.12
C ASN A 442 -7.99 14.64 1.34
N SER A 443 -9.28 14.34 1.20
CA SER A 443 -9.76 13.06 0.72
C SER A 443 -10.83 13.23 -0.35
N GLY A 444 -10.79 12.37 -1.36
CA GLY A 444 -11.72 12.37 -2.47
C GLY A 444 -12.95 11.48 -2.26
N GLY A 445 -13.54 11.07 -3.38
CA GLY A 445 -14.70 10.23 -3.44
C GLY A 445 -16.03 10.96 -3.41
N SER A 446 -17.01 10.40 -4.13
CA SER A 446 -18.36 10.96 -4.18
C SER A 446 -19.07 10.89 -2.83
N GLY A 447 -19.73 11.97 -2.41
CA GLY A 447 -20.37 12.09 -1.07
C GLY A 447 -21.42 11.03 -0.76
N ASN A 448 -22.05 10.47 -1.79
CA ASN A 448 -22.97 9.37 -1.63
C ASN A 448 -22.31 8.02 -1.29
N ARG A 449 -20.98 7.96 -1.17
CA ARG A 449 -20.19 6.78 -0.77
C ARG A 449 -19.94 6.68 0.72
N GLY A 450 -20.68 7.38 1.57
CA GLY A 450 -20.49 7.40 3.01
C GLY A 450 -19.36 8.30 3.47
N ALA A 451 -18.94 8.15 4.71
CA ALA A 451 -17.81 8.86 5.26
C ALA A 451 -16.50 8.46 4.58
N HIS A 452 -15.48 9.27 4.72
CA HIS A 452 -14.18 9.01 4.11
C HIS A 452 -13.55 7.72 4.63
N SER A 453 -13.53 7.51 5.94
CA SER A 453 -12.96 6.32 6.59
C SER A 453 -14.04 5.48 7.26
N GLY A 454 -13.95 4.17 7.12
CA GLY A 454 -14.57 3.22 8.04
C GLY A 454 -13.91 3.27 9.42
N ALA A 455 -14.40 2.44 10.34
CA ALA A 455 -13.94 2.45 11.73
C ALA A 455 -12.49 1.96 11.89
N TYR A 456 -11.88 2.38 13.00
CA TYR A 456 -10.60 1.91 13.54
C TYR A 456 -9.34 2.23 12.72
N SER A 457 -9.41 3.09 11.68
CA SER A 457 -8.18 3.57 11.06
C SER A 457 -7.33 4.31 12.09
N THR A 458 -6.03 4.06 12.03
CA THR A 458 -5.07 4.48 13.05
C THR A 458 -3.96 5.31 12.43
N PHE A 459 -3.74 6.50 12.98
CA PHE A 459 -2.67 7.42 12.60
C PHE A 459 -1.68 7.47 13.78
N TRP A 460 -0.46 6.95 13.55
CA TRP A 460 0.53 6.73 14.59
C TRP A 460 1.85 7.43 14.24
N ASN A 461 2.28 8.41 15.06
CA ASN A 461 3.49 9.18 14.82
C ASN A 461 3.55 9.83 13.41
N VAL A 462 2.44 10.39 12.92
CA VAL A 462 2.44 11.19 11.72
C VAL A 462 2.91 12.60 12.06
N ARG A 463 3.84 13.14 11.29
CA ARG A 463 4.45 14.45 11.52
C ARG A 463 4.63 15.23 10.24
N GLY A 464 4.81 16.53 10.36
CA GLY A 464 5.14 17.44 9.26
C GLY A 464 5.76 18.73 9.78
N SER A 465 6.07 19.66 8.91
CA SER A 465 6.62 20.96 9.27
C SER A 465 5.57 21.92 9.86
N LEU A 466 4.28 21.65 9.63
CA LEU A 466 3.16 22.35 10.25
C LEU A 466 2.42 21.43 11.22
N PRO A 467 1.86 21.98 12.31
CA PRO A 467 0.97 21.23 13.18
C PRO A 467 -0.24 20.69 12.43
N ILE A 468 -0.60 19.44 12.69
CA ILE A 468 -1.62 18.71 11.96
C ILE A 468 -3.02 19.21 12.32
N GLN A 469 -3.79 19.60 11.30
CA GLN A 469 -5.21 19.86 11.40
C GLN A 469 -5.96 18.51 11.33
N LEU A 470 -6.71 18.14 12.38
CA LEU A 470 -7.60 16.99 12.32
C LEU A 470 -8.64 17.16 11.21
N PRO A 471 -9.13 16.06 10.62
CA PRO A 471 -10.15 16.12 9.59
C PRO A 471 -11.49 16.65 10.15
N SER A 472 -12.48 16.85 9.25
CA SER A 472 -13.86 17.16 9.67
C SER A 472 -14.42 16.05 10.57
N ALA A 473 -15.31 16.41 11.50
CA ALA A 473 -15.83 15.48 12.49
C ALA A 473 -16.51 14.25 11.89
N ASP A 474 -17.02 14.36 10.68
CA ASP A 474 -17.69 13.32 9.90
C ASP A 474 -16.76 12.50 8.99
N PHE A 475 -15.46 12.66 9.12
CA PHE A 475 -14.47 11.95 8.32
C PHE A 475 -14.56 10.42 8.46
N GLY A 476 -14.79 9.93 9.66
CA GLY A 476 -14.98 8.52 9.97
C GLY A 476 -15.13 8.28 11.48
N PRO A 477 -15.71 7.16 11.90
CA PRO A 477 -15.90 6.85 13.30
C PRO A 477 -14.73 6.10 13.91
N LEU A 478 -14.61 6.14 15.24
CA LEU A 478 -13.68 5.32 16.03
C LEU A 478 -12.20 5.43 15.59
N LEU A 479 -11.80 6.56 15.02
CA LEU A 479 -10.41 6.79 14.56
C LEU A 479 -9.46 6.92 15.74
N ASN A 480 -8.22 6.50 15.57
CA ASN A 480 -7.15 6.63 16.54
C ASN A 480 -6.06 7.57 16.03
N PHE A 481 -5.84 8.68 16.74
CA PHE A 481 -4.78 9.66 16.49
C PHE A 481 -3.79 9.59 17.65
N VAL A 482 -2.61 9.03 17.39
CA VAL A 482 -1.62 8.71 18.42
C VAL A 482 -0.27 9.33 18.08
N GLY A 483 0.26 10.18 18.95
CA GLY A 483 1.56 10.80 18.77
C GLY A 483 1.64 11.84 17.65
N LEU A 484 0.51 12.48 17.30
CA LEU A 484 0.47 13.56 16.31
C LEU A 484 0.76 14.90 16.99
N ASP A 485 1.49 15.77 16.27
CA ASP A 485 1.61 17.19 16.64
C ASP A 485 0.39 17.94 16.12
N LEU A 486 -0.61 18.11 16.97
CA LEU A 486 -1.88 18.69 16.59
C LEU A 486 -1.91 20.20 16.73
N LYS A 487 -2.58 20.86 15.80
CA LYS A 487 -2.89 22.28 15.90
C LYS A 487 -3.72 22.54 17.15
N GLU A 488 -3.45 23.64 17.85
CA GLU A 488 -4.22 24.03 19.05
C GLU A 488 -5.71 24.20 18.79
N GLY A 489 -6.52 23.92 19.81
CA GLY A 489 -7.98 24.09 19.75
C GLY A 489 -8.73 23.00 18.99
N GLN A 490 -8.07 21.90 18.62
CA GLN A 490 -8.75 20.76 18.00
C GLN A 490 -9.74 20.11 18.94
N LYS A 491 -10.94 19.81 18.43
CA LYS A 491 -12.01 19.16 19.19
C LYS A 491 -12.13 17.71 18.78
N ASN A 492 -12.40 16.85 19.77
CA ASN A 492 -12.75 15.46 19.51
C ASN A 492 -14.09 15.37 18.76
N SER A 493 -14.22 14.35 17.92
CA SER A 493 -15.47 14.07 17.22
C SER A 493 -16.48 13.37 18.14
N THR A 494 -17.77 13.65 17.92
CA THR A 494 -18.89 12.88 18.51
C THR A 494 -18.90 11.41 18.06
N TYR A 495 -18.16 11.08 16.99
CA TYR A 495 -17.96 9.73 16.48
C TYR A 495 -16.86 8.94 17.19
N GLN A 496 -16.60 9.29 18.47
CA GLN A 496 -15.75 8.55 19.39
C GLN A 496 -14.29 8.40 18.93
N TRP A 497 -13.67 9.45 18.46
CA TRP A 497 -12.23 9.45 18.18
C TRP A 497 -11.42 9.28 19.47
N LEU A 498 -10.27 8.61 19.36
CA LEU A 498 -9.28 8.57 20.43
C LEU A 498 -8.09 9.45 20.00
N ILE A 499 -7.77 10.43 20.84
CA ILE A 499 -6.60 11.30 20.67
C ILE A 499 -5.70 11.01 21.87
N ASP A 500 -4.55 10.37 21.61
CA ASP A 500 -3.61 9.93 22.65
C ASP A 500 -2.22 10.56 22.43
N THR A 501 -1.69 11.18 23.48
CA THR A 501 -0.34 11.79 23.51
C THR A 501 -0.03 12.83 22.43
N SER A 502 -1.04 13.35 21.78
CA SER A 502 -0.89 14.44 20.83
C SER A 502 -0.59 15.77 21.51
N GLY A 503 0.14 16.64 20.83
CA GLY A 503 0.50 17.97 21.33
C GLY A 503 1.73 18.00 22.27
N SER A 504 2.34 16.85 22.59
CA SER A 504 3.57 16.82 23.40
C SER A 504 4.86 17.02 22.58
N GLY A 505 4.78 16.95 21.26
CA GLY A 505 5.94 16.94 20.36
C GLY A 505 6.84 15.70 20.49
N ALA A 506 6.64 14.86 21.50
CA ALA A 506 7.39 13.63 21.71
C ALA A 506 6.85 12.49 20.82
N ALA A 507 7.75 11.65 20.32
CA ALA A 507 7.35 10.43 19.62
C ALA A 507 6.74 9.42 20.59
N VAL A 508 5.70 8.74 20.15
CA VAL A 508 5.08 7.64 20.90
C VAL A 508 5.80 6.34 20.57
N CYS A 509 6.15 5.58 21.60
CA CYS A 509 6.71 4.24 21.44
C CYS A 509 5.61 3.16 21.47
N PRO A 510 5.76 2.10 20.63
CA PRO A 510 6.86 1.89 19.67
C PRO A 510 6.79 2.89 18.51
N ILE A 511 7.94 3.27 17.96
CA ILE A 511 7.99 4.16 16.79
C ILE A 511 7.28 3.48 15.62
N ASP A 512 7.61 2.24 15.33
CA ASP A 512 6.95 1.39 14.33
C ASP A 512 5.99 0.41 15.02
N LEU A 513 4.70 0.75 14.99
CA LEU A 513 3.67 -0.05 15.62
C LEU A 513 3.51 -1.42 14.95
N GLN A 514 3.56 -1.49 13.61
CA GLN A 514 3.38 -2.73 12.86
C GLN A 514 4.50 -3.73 13.16
N ASP A 515 5.75 -3.28 13.22
CA ASP A 515 6.89 -4.15 13.57
C ASP A 515 6.83 -4.61 15.03
N ALA A 516 6.36 -3.76 15.94
CA ALA A 516 6.16 -4.17 17.33
C ALA A 516 5.07 -5.24 17.46
N MET A 517 3.95 -5.09 16.75
CA MET A 517 2.87 -6.09 16.69
C MET A 517 3.38 -7.40 16.08
N LYS A 518 4.16 -7.33 15.01
CA LYS A 518 4.76 -8.49 14.35
C LYS A 518 5.72 -9.23 15.28
N THR A 519 6.59 -8.52 15.96
CA THR A 519 7.52 -9.06 16.97
C THR A 519 6.76 -9.77 18.08
N ARG A 520 5.69 -9.15 18.61
CA ARG A 520 4.83 -9.75 19.62
C ARG A 520 4.18 -11.04 19.10
N ARG A 521 3.61 -11.04 17.89
CA ARG A 521 2.99 -12.21 17.27
C ARG A 521 3.98 -13.39 17.18
N PHE A 522 5.20 -13.15 16.74
CA PHE A 522 6.22 -14.20 16.62
C PHE A 522 6.69 -14.71 17.98
N SER A 523 6.83 -13.85 18.98
CA SER A 523 7.19 -14.27 20.34
C SER A 523 6.13 -15.18 20.97
N LEU A 524 4.86 -15.03 20.62
CA LEU A 524 3.76 -15.87 21.09
C LEU A 524 3.67 -17.22 20.35
N ARG A 525 4.15 -17.30 19.10
CA ARG A 525 4.21 -18.57 18.35
C ARG A 525 5.36 -19.48 18.78
N GLY A 526 6.44 -18.91 19.30
CA GLY A 526 7.60 -19.66 19.79
C GLY A 526 7.43 -20.25 21.20
N ARG A 527 6.28 -20.01 21.83
CA ARG A 527 5.87 -20.57 23.12
C ARG A 527 4.78 -21.63 22.89
#